data_e2d8529adcf1fb8f2e94941e0129bbd0
#
_entry.id   e2d8529adcf1fb8f2e94941e0129bbd0
#
_cell.length_a   1.000
_cell.length_b   1.000
_cell.length_c   1.000
_cell.angle_alpha   90.00
_cell.angle_beta   90.00
_cell.angle_gamma   90.00
#
_symmetry.space_group_name_H-M   'P 1'
#
loop_
_entity.id
_entity.type
_entity.pdbx_description
1 polymer ?
#
loop_
_entity_poly.entity_id
_entity_poly.type
_entity_poly.pdbx_seq_one_letter_code
_entity_poly.pdbx_strand_id
1 'polypeptide(L)'
;MTSNSARGEAAIHVKGREVLLRPTFDALVRAEEELGSLFALVERAGEGQLRLTEIAALFWFCLAHPGSVSREEIGEAVLTMGLAEAAKPLKTLLGQILRGQ
;
A
#
# COMPACT_ATOMS: atom_id res chain seq x y z
N MET A 1 -17.76 2.71 2.22
CA MET A 1 -17.43 2.01 0.97
C MET A 1 -16.48 0.86 1.24
N THR A 2 -16.74 -0.28 0.67
CA THR A 2 -15.86 -1.43 0.87
C THR A 2 -14.85 -1.53 -0.27
N SER A 3 -13.63 -1.95 0.06
CA SER A 3 -12.61 -2.21 -0.94
C SER A 3 -12.96 -3.49 -1.70
N ASN A 4 -12.44 -3.62 -2.91
CA ASN A 4 -12.64 -4.81 -3.73
C ASN A 4 -11.32 -5.56 -3.85
N SER A 5 -11.12 -6.56 -3.01
CA SER A 5 -9.87 -7.31 -2.99
C SER A 5 -9.66 -8.12 -4.26
N ALA A 6 -10.73 -8.43 -5.02
CA ALA A 6 -10.57 -9.11 -6.31
C ALA A 6 -9.85 -8.23 -7.32
N ARG A 7 -9.92 -6.90 -7.15
CA ARG A 7 -9.17 -5.94 -7.97
C ARG A 7 -7.89 -5.49 -7.31
N GLY A 8 -7.51 -6.12 -6.19
CA GLY A 8 -6.34 -5.73 -5.44
C GLY A 8 -6.56 -4.48 -4.59
N GLU A 9 -7.79 -3.99 -4.49
CA GLU A 9 -8.09 -2.83 -3.67
C GLU A 9 -8.05 -3.19 -2.19
N ALA A 10 -7.60 -2.24 -1.38
CA ALA A 10 -7.53 -2.41 0.06
C ALA A 10 -7.96 -1.10 0.73
N ALA A 11 -8.08 -1.13 2.04
CA ALA A 11 -8.45 0.06 2.80
C ALA A 11 -7.64 0.10 4.08
N ILE A 12 -7.30 1.31 4.51
CA ILE A 12 -6.66 1.54 5.80
C ILE A 12 -7.42 2.68 6.48
N HIS A 13 -7.25 2.80 7.80
CA HIS A 13 -7.85 3.90 8.55
C HIS A 13 -6.78 4.94 8.85
N VAL A 14 -7.06 6.18 8.49
CA VAL A 14 -6.19 7.32 8.74
C VAL A 14 -6.99 8.36 9.49
N LYS A 15 -6.63 8.62 10.74
CA LYS A 15 -7.32 9.59 11.60
C LYS A 15 -8.82 9.31 11.66
N GLY A 16 -9.17 8.03 11.83
CA GLY A 16 -10.57 7.62 12.00
C GLY A 16 -11.38 7.54 10.72
N ARG A 17 -10.76 7.80 9.56
CA ARG A 17 -11.46 7.71 8.28
C ARG A 17 -10.93 6.56 7.47
N GLU A 18 -11.82 5.89 6.75
CA GLU A 18 -11.40 4.83 5.84
C GLU A 18 -10.82 5.45 4.57
N VAL A 19 -9.64 5.01 4.20
CA VAL A 19 -8.93 5.49 3.02
C VAL A 19 -8.72 4.32 2.08
N LEU A 20 -9.19 4.47 0.84
CA LEU A 20 -9.11 3.40 -0.16
C LEU A 20 -7.78 3.42 -0.88
N LEU A 21 -7.20 2.24 -1.06
CA LEU A 21 -5.95 2.04 -1.80
C LEU A 21 -6.25 1.24 -3.06
N ARG A 22 -5.73 1.72 -4.18
CA ARG A 22 -5.98 1.09 -5.48
C ARG A 22 -4.68 1.02 -6.28
N PRO A 23 -4.18 -0.20 -6.60
CA PRO A 23 -2.90 -0.34 -7.31
C PRO A 23 -3.08 -0.17 -8.82
N THR A 24 -3.27 1.08 -9.25
CA THR A 24 -3.39 1.39 -10.66
C THR A 24 -2.02 1.33 -11.34
N PHE A 25 -2.01 1.21 -12.67
CA PHE A 25 -0.75 1.20 -13.42
C PHE A 25 0.07 2.46 -13.13
N ASP A 26 -0.58 3.62 -13.19
CA ASP A 26 0.12 4.89 -12.93
C ASP A 26 0.71 4.93 -11.52
N ALA A 27 -0.06 4.50 -10.53
CA ALA A 27 0.41 4.47 -9.14
C ALA A 27 1.65 3.57 -9.01
N LEU A 28 1.61 2.40 -9.64
CA LEU A 28 2.70 1.43 -9.53
C LEU A 28 3.95 1.89 -10.27
N VAL A 29 3.79 2.56 -11.42
CA VAL A 29 4.94 3.13 -12.12
C VAL A 29 5.64 4.17 -11.24
N ARG A 30 4.86 5.05 -10.61
CA ARG A 30 5.44 6.06 -9.74
C ARG A 30 6.09 5.43 -8.50
N ALA A 31 5.48 4.39 -7.98
CA ALA A 31 6.06 3.68 -6.85
C ALA A 31 7.42 3.06 -7.23
N GLU A 32 7.51 2.45 -8.42
CA GLU A 32 8.78 1.87 -8.86
C GLU A 32 9.87 2.92 -9.03
N GLU A 33 9.51 4.12 -9.48
CA GLU A 33 10.50 5.18 -9.65
C GLU A 33 11.17 5.55 -8.33
N GLU A 34 10.44 5.46 -7.24
CA GLU A 34 11.01 5.78 -5.93
C GLU A 34 11.55 4.55 -5.20
N LEU A 35 10.84 3.43 -5.26
CA LEU A 35 11.13 2.26 -4.42
C LEU A 35 11.94 1.18 -5.12
N GLY A 36 12.16 1.32 -6.42
CA GLY A 36 12.83 0.29 -7.21
C GLY A 36 11.86 -0.77 -7.69
N SER A 37 12.40 -1.86 -8.21
CA SER A 37 11.61 -2.92 -8.82
C SER A 37 10.49 -3.43 -7.92
N LEU A 38 9.27 -3.47 -8.42
CA LEU A 38 8.14 -4.02 -7.69
C LEU A 38 8.34 -5.51 -7.40
N PHE A 39 8.97 -6.22 -8.34
CA PHE A 39 9.24 -7.64 -8.13
C PHE A 39 10.17 -7.86 -6.93
N ALA A 40 11.22 -7.04 -6.85
CA ALA A 40 12.14 -7.10 -5.71
C ALA A 40 11.41 -6.71 -4.41
N LEU A 41 10.50 -5.75 -4.49
CA LEU A 41 9.72 -5.32 -3.33
C LEU A 41 8.85 -6.47 -2.82
N VAL A 42 8.20 -7.20 -3.74
CA VAL A 42 7.38 -8.36 -3.38
C VAL A 42 8.24 -9.43 -2.70
N GLU A 43 9.43 -9.69 -3.24
CA GLU A 43 10.33 -10.68 -2.65
C GLU A 43 10.73 -10.29 -1.22
N ARG A 44 11.10 -9.02 -1.02
CA ARG A 44 11.50 -8.56 0.31
C ARG A 44 10.32 -8.58 1.28
N ALA A 45 9.11 -8.31 0.78
CA ALA A 45 7.92 -8.40 1.62
C ALA A 45 7.70 -9.82 2.11
N GLY A 46 7.91 -10.80 1.24
CA GLY A 46 7.79 -12.21 1.60
C GLY A 46 8.80 -12.65 2.64
N GLU A 47 9.94 -11.97 2.69
CA GLU A 47 11.00 -12.24 3.66
C GLU A 47 10.88 -11.38 4.92
N GLY A 48 9.86 -10.55 5.01
CA GLY A 48 9.69 -9.65 6.15
C GLY A 48 10.70 -8.52 6.17
N GLN A 49 11.20 -8.10 5.01
CA GLN A 49 12.30 -7.15 4.93
C GLN A 49 11.91 -5.78 4.40
N LEU A 50 10.62 -5.47 4.38
CA LEU A 50 10.19 -4.13 3.98
C LEU A 50 10.37 -3.16 5.13
N ARG A 51 10.83 -1.97 4.79
CA ARG A 51 10.98 -0.89 5.76
C ARG A 51 9.65 -0.16 5.93
N LEU A 52 9.49 0.44 7.09
CA LEU A 52 8.30 1.25 7.38
C LEU A 52 8.09 2.33 6.32
N THR A 53 9.16 3.01 5.91
CA THR A 53 9.07 4.05 4.89
C THR A 53 8.61 3.50 3.54
N GLU A 54 8.99 2.28 3.23
CA GLU A 54 8.57 1.65 1.97
C GLU A 54 7.09 1.29 2.00
N ILE A 55 6.62 0.77 3.12
CA ILE A 55 5.20 0.43 3.28
C ILE A 55 4.35 1.69 3.18
N ALA A 56 4.74 2.74 3.89
CA ALA A 56 4.01 4.00 3.87
C ALA A 56 4.02 4.62 2.47
N ALA A 57 5.16 4.56 1.78
CA ALA A 57 5.28 5.11 0.43
C ALA A 57 4.38 4.34 -0.54
N LEU A 58 4.38 3.02 -0.49
CA LEU A 58 3.54 2.22 -1.38
C LEU A 58 2.06 2.53 -1.17
N PHE A 59 1.62 2.60 0.09
CA PHE A 59 0.24 2.96 0.39
C PHE A 59 -0.08 4.35 -0.15
N TRP A 60 0.83 5.32 0.04
CA TRP A 60 0.61 6.68 -0.42
C TRP A 60 0.47 6.75 -1.94
N PHE A 61 1.34 6.06 -2.69
CA PHE A 61 1.24 6.01 -4.15
C PHE A 61 -0.05 5.38 -4.62
N CYS A 62 -0.57 4.42 -3.85
CA CYS A 62 -1.79 3.69 -4.23
C CYS A 62 -3.08 4.35 -3.73
N LEU A 63 -3.02 5.56 -3.18
CA LEU A 63 -4.23 6.27 -2.77
C LEU A 63 -5.19 6.39 -3.94
N ALA A 64 -6.43 5.93 -3.75
CA ALA A 64 -7.45 6.05 -4.79
C ALA A 64 -7.79 7.52 -5.06
N HIS A 65 -7.62 8.36 -4.04
CA HIS A 65 -7.83 9.79 -4.16
C HIS A 65 -6.54 10.51 -3.76
N PRO A 66 -5.60 10.70 -4.72
CA PRO A 66 -4.33 11.37 -4.42
C PRO A 66 -4.55 12.73 -3.77
N GLY A 67 -3.74 13.03 -2.78
CA GLY A 67 -3.83 14.30 -2.05
C GLY A 67 -4.81 14.29 -0.91
N SER A 68 -5.59 13.21 -0.73
CA SER A 68 -6.56 13.16 0.37
C SER A 68 -5.89 13.10 1.73
N VAL A 69 -4.72 12.46 1.81
CA VAL A 69 -3.90 12.42 3.02
C VAL A 69 -2.43 12.55 2.63
N SER A 70 -1.63 13.01 3.58
CA SER A 70 -0.20 13.17 3.34
C SER A 70 0.53 11.84 3.56
N ARG A 71 1.75 11.76 3.05
CA ARG A 71 2.60 10.58 3.27
C ARG A 71 2.87 10.38 4.75
N GLU A 72 3.07 11.48 5.50
CA GLU A 72 3.30 11.41 6.93
C GLU A 72 2.10 10.85 7.68
N GLU A 73 0.90 11.26 7.28
CA GLU A 73 -0.33 10.76 7.89
C GLU A 73 -0.47 9.26 7.64
N ILE A 74 -0.10 8.79 6.45
CA ILE A 74 -0.09 7.35 6.14
C ILE A 74 0.90 6.63 7.05
N GLY A 75 2.11 7.18 7.21
CA GLY A 75 3.12 6.58 8.09
C GLY A 75 2.64 6.46 9.52
N GLU A 76 2.01 7.51 10.03
CA GLU A 76 1.46 7.49 11.39
C GLU A 76 0.33 6.47 11.51
N ALA A 77 -0.48 6.34 10.47
CA ALA A 77 -1.56 5.35 10.47
C ALA A 77 -1.00 3.92 10.53
N VAL A 78 0.09 3.66 9.80
CA VAL A 78 0.75 2.35 9.83
C VAL A 78 1.24 2.04 11.25
N LEU A 79 1.84 3.03 11.92
CA LEU A 79 2.29 2.83 13.30
C LEU A 79 1.13 2.61 14.25
N THR A 80 0.02 3.33 14.05
CA THR A 80 -1.15 3.20 14.91
C THR A 80 -1.79 1.82 14.77
N MET A 81 -1.90 1.32 13.54
CA MET A 81 -2.49 -0.01 13.34
C MET A 81 -1.52 -1.14 13.67
N GLY A 82 -0.23 -0.87 13.61
CA GLY A 82 0.81 -1.87 13.83
C GLY A 82 1.17 -2.60 12.55
N LEU A 83 2.40 -3.07 12.48
CA LEU A 83 2.91 -3.73 11.27
C LEU A 83 2.15 -5.01 10.93
N ALA A 84 1.69 -5.75 11.94
CA ALA A 84 0.94 -6.98 11.71
C ALA A 84 -0.38 -6.70 10.99
N GLU A 85 -1.10 -5.64 11.41
CA GLU A 85 -2.35 -5.26 10.76
C GLU A 85 -2.10 -4.62 9.40
N ALA A 86 -1.04 -3.82 9.29
CA ALA A 86 -0.68 -3.19 8.00
C ALA A 86 -0.31 -4.24 6.95
N ALA A 87 0.15 -5.41 7.38
CA ALA A 87 0.49 -6.49 6.46
C ALA A 87 -0.72 -6.98 5.66
N LYS A 88 -1.92 -6.85 6.20
CA LYS A 88 -3.12 -7.32 5.50
C LYS A 88 -3.41 -6.53 4.23
N PRO A 89 -3.57 -5.19 4.28
CA PRO A 89 -3.74 -4.42 3.05
C PRO A 89 -2.50 -4.49 2.16
N LEU A 90 -1.31 -4.57 2.75
CA LEU A 90 -0.08 -4.71 1.98
C LEU A 90 -0.11 -5.99 1.13
N LYS A 91 -0.49 -7.12 1.71
CA LYS A 91 -0.57 -8.38 0.99
C LYS A 91 -1.61 -8.32 -0.13
N THR A 92 -2.71 -7.62 0.09
CA THR A 92 -3.74 -7.45 -0.94
C THR A 92 -3.16 -6.73 -2.15
N LEU A 93 -2.45 -5.61 -1.92
CA LEU A 93 -1.84 -4.84 -3.01
C LEU A 93 -0.76 -5.65 -3.72
N LEU A 94 0.13 -6.27 -2.96
CA LEU A 94 1.23 -7.05 -3.55
C LEU A 94 0.72 -8.30 -4.27
N GLY A 95 -0.35 -8.90 -3.75
CA GLY A 95 -0.98 -10.04 -4.41
C GLY A 95 -1.52 -9.66 -5.78
N GLN A 96 -2.11 -8.47 -5.89
CA GLN A 96 -2.60 -7.96 -7.17
C GLN A 96 -1.43 -7.75 -8.14
N ILE A 97 -0.35 -7.17 -7.65
CA ILE A 97 0.85 -6.93 -8.47
C ILE A 97 1.41 -8.25 -8.99
N LEU A 98 1.47 -9.26 -8.13
CA LEU A 98 2.09 -10.53 -8.46
C LEU A 98 1.24 -11.40 -9.38
N ARG A 99 -0.08 -11.47 -9.13
CA ARG A 99 -0.96 -12.40 -9.84
C ARG A 99 -1.72 -11.77 -11.00
N GLY A 100 -1.93 -10.46 -10.92
CA GLY A 100 -2.78 -9.78 -11.88
C GLY A 100 -4.26 -10.06 -11.61
N GLN A 101 -5.08 -9.76 -12.59
CA GLN A 101 -6.52 -9.95 -12.49
C GLN A 101 -6.98 -11.22 -13.14
#